data_3198eaa87d68b99bd40cd0c7e6186bef
#
_entry.id   3198eaa87d68b99bd40cd0c7e6186bef
#
_cell.length_a   1.000
_cell.length_b   1.000
_cell.length_c   1.000
_cell.angle_alpha   90.00
_cell.angle_beta   90.00
_cell.angle_gamma   90.00
#
_symmetry.space_group_name_H-M   'P 1'
#
loop_
_entity.id
_entity.type
_entity.pdbx_description
1 polymer ?
#
loop_
_entity_poly.entity_id
_entity_poly.type
_entity_poly.pdbx_seq_one_letter_code
_entity_poly.pdbx_strand_id
1 'polypeptide(L)'
;MPGENLTRVEAAQRRSVVTTESYDIALDLTSGEQTFHSTTVIRFTATPGESTFLDAVGATLHSITHNGRSVPVENYDGARIQIDNLESENEVVVDGDFRYVNTGEGLHRFVDPVDGQVYLYSQFEVPDARKVYANFEQPDLKAQFTFTITAPKNWVVVSNTPAAEPEPSGEDALVWRFQPTQRISTYITAIVAGPYVGYRSELTSTDGRTIPLGVYCRASLAEHLDAEYIFDITRKGFAFFEKEFNWPYPFEKYDQLFVPEFNAGAMENAGCVTHTEAYVFRSKVPDAMRERRVVTILHELAHMWFGDLVTMKWWDDLWLNESFAEFMSTLATAEATEWTE
;
A
#
# COMPACT_ATOMS: atom_id res chain seq x y z
N MET A 1 2.31 -22.25 21.20
CA MET A 1 2.07 -21.89 19.79
C MET A 1 2.81 -20.60 19.53
N PRO A 2 3.46 -20.42 18.38
CA PRO A 2 3.99 -19.12 18.01
C PRO A 2 2.85 -18.11 18.05
N GLY A 3 3.13 -16.86 18.46
CA GLY A 3 2.13 -15.80 18.45
C GLY A 3 1.75 -15.41 17.01
N GLU A 4 0.63 -14.72 16.85
CA GLU A 4 0.21 -14.16 15.56
C GLU A 4 1.28 -13.20 15.00
N ASN A 5 1.91 -12.40 15.86
CA ASN A 5 2.92 -11.45 15.47
C ASN A 5 4.32 -12.09 15.41
N LEU A 6 5.05 -11.75 14.35
CA LEU A 6 6.44 -12.15 14.15
C LEU A 6 7.34 -11.47 15.19
N THR A 7 8.20 -12.25 15.82
CA THR A 7 9.25 -11.71 16.69
C THR A 7 10.51 -11.36 15.91
N ARG A 8 11.35 -10.48 16.47
CA ARG A 8 12.65 -10.12 15.87
C ARG A 8 13.54 -11.35 15.59
N VAL A 9 13.50 -12.34 16.50
CA VAL A 9 14.29 -13.58 16.35
C VAL A 9 13.78 -14.41 15.17
N GLU A 10 12.45 -14.60 15.06
CA GLU A 10 11.84 -15.30 13.94
C GLU A 10 12.10 -14.57 12.61
N ALA A 11 12.02 -13.22 12.59
CA ALA A 11 12.34 -12.41 11.42
C ALA A 11 13.79 -12.64 10.96
N ALA A 12 14.74 -12.60 11.88
CA ALA A 12 16.16 -12.84 11.57
C ALA A 12 16.40 -14.28 11.06
N GLN A 13 15.74 -15.27 11.65
CA GLN A 13 15.79 -16.65 11.19
C GLN A 13 15.20 -16.80 9.79
N ARG A 14 13.99 -16.28 9.55
CA ARG A 14 13.33 -16.31 8.24
C ARG A 14 14.19 -15.64 7.17
N ARG A 15 14.75 -14.46 7.46
CA ARG A 15 15.66 -13.74 6.55
C ARG A 15 16.93 -14.51 6.21
N SER A 16 17.44 -15.36 7.12
CA SER A 16 18.63 -16.17 6.86
C SER A 16 18.35 -17.35 5.93
N VAL A 17 17.09 -17.75 5.78
CA VAL A 17 16.64 -18.89 4.95
C VAL A 17 16.04 -18.43 3.64
N VAL A 18 15.30 -17.31 3.62
CA VAL A 18 14.46 -16.88 2.49
C VAL A 18 14.97 -15.58 1.89
N THR A 19 14.93 -15.49 0.57
CA THR A 19 15.08 -14.25 -0.20
C THR A 19 13.91 -14.14 -1.17
N THR A 20 13.02 -13.17 -0.94
CA THR A 20 11.83 -12.94 -1.75
C THR A 20 12.19 -12.36 -3.13
N GLU A 21 11.43 -12.72 -4.15
CA GLU A 21 11.58 -12.21 -5.52
C GLU A 21 10.35 -11.42 -5.95
N SER A 22 9.20 -12.08 -6.02
CA SER A 22 7.97 -11.45 -6.51
C SER A 22 6.71 -12.03 -5.88
N TYR A 23 5.68 -11.19 -5.92
CA TYR A 23 4.29 -11.53 -5.62
C TYR A 23 3.42 -11.16 -6.82
N ASP A 24 2.63 -12.13 -7.32
CA ASP A 24 1.51 -11.87 -8.22
C ASP A 24 0.22 -12.06 -7.42
N ILE A 25 -0.54 -10.98 -7.24
CA ILE A 25 -1.70 -10.94 -6.37
C ILE A 25 -2.93 -10.64 -7.20
N ALA A 26 -3.87 -11.56 -7.22
CA ALA A 26 -5.18 -11.38 -7.85
C ALA A 26 -6.25 -11.22 -6.77
N LEU A 27 -6.98 -10.11 -6.82
CA LEU A 27 -8.10 -9.83 -5.91
C LEU A 27 -9.39 -9.72 -6.70
N ASP A 28 -10.46 -10.37 -6.21
CA ASP A 28 -11.82 -10.16 -6.70
C ASP A 28 -12.67 -9.44 -5.64
N LEU A 29 -12.89 -8.15 -5.86
CA LEU A 29 -13.66 -7.28 -4.98
C LEU A 29 -15.17 -7.31 -5.30
N THR A 30 -15.60 -8.18 -6.22
CA THR A 30 -17.00 -8.36 -6.60
C THR A 30 -17.66 -9.55 -5.92
N SER A 31 -16.88 -10.39 -5.22
CA SER A 31 -17.30 -11.68 -4.68
C SER A 31 -18.24 -11.59 -3.46
N GLY A 32 -18.33 -10.45 -2.77
CA GLY A 32 -19.24 -10.28 -1.64
C GLY A 32 -19.11 -8.96 -0.91
N GLU A 33 -19.95 -8.76 0.11
CA GLU A 33 -19.94 -7.56 0.94
C GLU A 33 -19.09 -7.69 2.22
N GLN A 34 -18.81 -8.92 2.64
CA GLN A 34 -18.06 -9.20 3.86
C GLN A 34 -16.67 -9.76 3.60
N THR A 35 -16.51 -10.41 2.45
CA THR A 35 -15.27 -11.07 2.03
C THR A 35 -14.96 -10.72 0.57
N PHE A 36 -13.70 -10.88 0.23
CA PHE A 36 -13.17 -10.81 -1.13
C PHE A 36 -12.26 -12.00 -1.37
N HIS A 37 -12.15 -12.41 -2.61
CA HIS A 37 -11.26 -13.51 -3.00
C HIS A 37 -9.86 -13.00 -3.28
N SER A 38 -8.86 -13.77 -2.85
CA SER A 38 -7.43 -13.47 -3.04
C SER A 38 -6.67 -14.71 -3.46
N THR A 39 -5.99 -14.65 -4.60
CA THR A 39 -5.01 -15.64 -5.02
C THR A 39 -3.65 -14.98 -5.08
N THR A 40 -2.67 -15.51 -4.35
CA THR A 40 -1.31 -14.98 -4.30
C THR A 40 -0.32 -16.01 -4.78
N VAL A 41 0.51 -15.67 -5.77
CA VAL A 41 1.67 -16.46 -6.21
C VAL A 41 2.92 -15.79 -5.67
N ILE A 42 3.68 -16.50 -4.86
CA ILE A 42 4.88 -16.01 -4.17
C ILE A 42 6.09 -16.75 -4.70
N ARG A 43 7.08 -16.02 -5.26
CA ARG A 43 8.34 -16.61 -5.72
C ARG A 43 9.49 -16.12 -4.86
N PHE A 44 10.33 -17.07 -4.46
CA PHE A 44 11.47 -16.80 -3.60
C PHE A 44 12.55 -17.87 -3.73
N THR A 45 13.80 -17.50 -3.45
CA THR A 45 14.87 -18.47 -3.25
C THR A 45 15.04 -18.80 -1.77
N ALA A 46 15.50 -20.01 -1.48
CA ALA A 46 15.69 -20.44 -0.10
C ALA A 46 16.85 -21.44 0.04
N THR A 47 17.28 -21.68 1.29
CA THR A 47 18.21 -22.76 1.61
C THR A 47 17.49 -24.10 1.50
N PRO A 48 17.94 -25.01 0.59
CA PRO A 48 17.28 -26.30 0.38
C PRO A 48 17.22 -27.15 1.65
N GLY A 49 16.06 -27.81 1.86
CA GLY A 49 15.79 -28.67 3.00
C GLY A 49 15.33 -27.95 4.27
N GLU A 50 15.43 -26.62 4.31
CA GLU A 50 14.89 -25.83 5.41
C GLU A 50 13.37 -25.70 5.31
N SER A 51 12.77 -25.06 6.34
CA SER A 51 11.35 -24.77 6.43
C SER A 51 11.14 -23.30 6.71
N THR A 52 9.98 -22.77 6.31
CA THR A 52 9.55 -21.40 6.58
C THR A 52 8.05 -21.34 6.78
N PHE A 53 7.52 -20.14 7.01
CA PHE A 53 6.07 -19.91 7.04
C PHE A 53 5.74 -18.60 6.33
N LEU A 54 4.54 -18.56 5.76
CA LEU A 54 3.89 -17.35 5.27
C LEU A 54 2.91 -16.84 6.32
N ASP A 55 2.68 -15.54 6.32
CA ASP A 55 1.68 -14.90 7.16
C ASP A 55 0.38 -14.73 6.36
N ALA A 56 -0.76 -15.14 6.93
CA ALA A 56 -2.12 -14.91 6.44
C ALA A 56 -3.07 -14.93 7.64
N VAL A 57 -3.81 -13.85 7.87
CA VAL A 57 -4.61 -13.71 9.10
C VAL A 57 -6.09 -13.58 8.77
N GLY A 58 -6.91 -14.39 9.43
CA GLY A 58 -8.36 -14.33 9.33
C GLY A 58 -8.93 -14.77 8.00
N ALA A 59 -8.14 -15.48 7.17
CA ALA A 59 -8.54 -16.01 5.88
C ALA A 59 -9.26 -17.37 6.02
N THR A 60 -10.10 -17.67 5.03
CA THR A 60 -10.58 -19.03 4.75
C THR A 60 -9.84 -19.54 3.53
N LEU A 61 -8.82 -20.38 3.72
CA LEU A 61 -8.01 -20.89 2.62
C LEU A 61 -8.70 -22.06 1.93
N HIS A 62 -8.69 -22.06 0.60
CA HIS A 62 -9.26 -23.08 -0.27
C HIS A 62 -8.19 -24.05 -0.76
N SER A 63 -7.01 -23.53 -1.13
CA SER A 63 -5.90 -24.36 -1.55
C SER A 63 -4.55 -23.71 -1.29
N ILE A 64 -3.54 -24.53 -1.08
CA ILE A 64 -2.14 -24.15 -1.00
C ILE A 64 -1.34 -25.10 -1.87
N THR A 65 -0.43 -24.58 -2.69
CA THR A 65 0.54 -25.40 -3.43
C THR A 65 1.95 -24.87 -3.20
N HIS A 66 2.92 -25.78 -3.19
CA HIS A 66 4.35 -25.49 -3.16
C HIS A 66 5.03 -26.25 -4.31
N ASN A 67 5.63 -25.54 -5.23
CA ASN A 67 6.25 -26.08 -6.45
C ASN A 67 5.31 -27.05 -7.20
N GLY A 68 4.04 -26.65 -7.34
CA GLY A 68 2.99 -27.42 -8.02
C GLY A 68 2.47 -28.64 -7.25
N ARG A 69 2.94 -28.88 -6.02
CA ARG A 69 2.46 -29.94 -5.15
C ARG A 69 1.48 -29.38 -4.13
N SER A 70 0.37 -30.09 -3.90
CA SER A 70 -0.60 -29.70 -2.88
C SER A 70 0.02 -29.73 -1.48
N VAL A 71 -0.18 -28.65 -0.73
CA VAL A 71 0.09 -28.55 0.71
C VAL A 71 -1.23 -28.65 1.45
N PRO A 72 -1.35 -29.50 2.49
CA PRO A 72 -2.59 -29.60 3.27
C PRO A 72 -3.00 -28.24 3.85
N VAL A 73 -4.29 -27.90 3.75
CA VAL A 73 -4.82 -26.64 4.30
C VAL A 73 -4.68 -26.60 5.83
N GLU A 74 -4.58 -27.75 6.47
CA GLU A 74 -4.32 -27.92 7.89
C GLU A 74 -2.94 -27.39 8.33
N ASN A 75 -2.01 -27.14 7.40
CA ASN A 75 -0.74 -26.43 7.64
C ASN A 75 -0.96 -24.92 7.93
N TYR A 76 -2.18 -24.45 7.77
CA TYR A 76 -2.61 -23.11 8.16
C TYR A 76 -3.28 -23.14 9.52
N ASP A 77 -2.76 -22.39 10.49
CA ASP A 77 -3.25 -22.33 11.86
C ASP A 77 -4.19 -21.14 12.15
N GLY A 78 -4.55 -20.37 11.12
CA GLY A 78 -5.36 -19.15 11.22
C GLY A 78 -4.54 -17.86 11.16
N ALA A 79 -3.22 -17.96 11.25
CA ALA A 79 -2.29 -16.83 11.16
C ALA A 79 -1.06 -17.13 10.29
N ARG A 80 -0.60 -18.40 10.27
CA ARG A 80 0.61 -18.81 9.57
C ARG A 80 0.37 -20.06 8.72
N ILE A 81 1.02 -20.11 7.57
CA ILE A 81 1.02 -21.27 6.66
C ILE A 81 2.42 -21.87 6.69
N GLN A 82 2.57 -23.06 7.24
CA GLN A 82 3.85 -23.75 7.31
C GLN A 82 4.22 -24.34 5.94
N ILE A 83 5.44 -24.07 5.47
CA ILE A 83 6.02 -24.59 4.23
C ILE A 83 7.32 -25.32 4.57
N ASP A 84 7.33 -26.62 4.35
CA ASP A 84 8.45 -27.50 4.65
C ASP A 84 9.20 -27.94 3.37
N ASN A 85 10.42 -28.44 3.56
CA ASN A 85 11.25 -28.99 2.49
C ASN A 85 11.46 -28.03 1.32
N LEU A 86 11.92 -26.82 1.63
CA LEU A 86 12.22 -25.79 0.65
C LEU A 86 13.24 -26.28 -0.39
N GLU A 87 13.08 -25.88 -1.62
CA GLU A 87 14.04 -26.04 -2.70
C GLU A 87 14.88 -24.76 -2.87
N SER A 88 15.87 -24.73 -3.77
CA SER A 88 16.63 -23.51 -4.05
C SER A 88 15.75 -22.41 -4.64
N GLU A 89 14.78 -22.79 -5.48
CA GLU A 89 13.76 -21.93 -6.07
C GLU A 89 12.39 -22.44 -5.64
N ASN A 90 11.52 -21.53 -5.20
CA ASN A 90 10.23 -21.90 -4.65
C ASN A 90 9.13 -21.02 -5.24
N GLU A 91 8.02 -21.65 -5.57
CA GLU A 91 6.75 -21.00 -5.88
C GLU A 91 5.68 -21.53 -4.95
N VAL A 92 5.06 -20.64 -4.17
CA VAL A 92 3.91 -20.97 -3.33
C VAL A 92 2.69 -20.24 -3.88
N VAL A 93 1.60 -20.98 -4.10
CA VAL A 93 0.30 -20.40 -4.46
C VAL A 93 -0.64 -20.59 -3.29
N VAL A 94 -1.25 -19.49 -2.84
CA VAL A 94 -2.26 -19.48 -1.79
C VAL A 94 -3.55 -18.90 -2.36
N ASP A 95 -4.63 -19.64 -2.23
CA ASP A 95 -5.95 -19.28 -2.71
C ASP A 95 -6.95 -19.32 -1.56
N GLY A 96 -7.75 -18.25 -1.38
CA GLY A 96 -8.69 -18.15 -0.28
C GLY A 96 -9.52 -16.87 -0.26
N ASP A 97 -10.42 -16.80 0.73
CA ASP A 97 -11.25 -15.62 0.98
C ASP A 97 -10.76 -14.88 2.21
N PHE A 98 -10.56 -13.58 2.06
CA PHE A 98 -10.19 -12.65 3.13
C PHE A 98 -11.37 -11.75 3.47
N ARG A 99 -11.31 -11.08 4.62
CA ARG A 99 -12.41 -10.26 5.11
C ARG A 99 -12.15 -8.77 4.92
N TYR A 100 -13.21 -8.05 4.50
CA TYR A 100 -13.23 -6.62 4.69
C TYR A 100 -13.31 -6.29 6.18
N VAL A 101 -12.72 -5.17 6.55
CA VAL A 101 -12.76 -4.64 7.91
C VAL A 101 -13.36 -3.23 7.93
N ASN A 102 -13.74 -2.75 9.10
CA ASN A 102 -14.18 -1.38 9.35
C ASN A 102 -13.41 -0.75 10.53
N THR A 103 -12.20 -1.26 10.77
CA THR A 103 -11.34 -0.85 11.89
C THR A 103 -10.19 0.04 11.44
N GLY A 104 -10.03 0.26 10.13
CA GLY A 104 -8.90 1.01 9.56
C GLY A 104 -7.62 0.18 9.42
N GLU A 105 -7.70 -1.15 9.46
CA GLU A 105 -6.58 -2.09 9.30
C GLU A 105 -6.89 -3.10 8.18
N GLY A 106 -5.90 -3.58 7.44
CA GLY A 106 -6.14 -4.48 6.30
C GLY A 106 -6.88 -3.77 5.16
N LEU A 107 -7.91 -4.36 4.58
CA LEU A 107 -8.75 -3.74 3.54
C LEU A 107 -10.05 -3.20 4.16
N HIS A 108 -10.05 -1.90 4.44
CA HIS A 108 -11.18 -1.19 5.06
C HIS A 108 -12.29 -0.97 4.05
N ARG A 109 -13.53 -1.25 4.48
CA ARG A 109 -14.75 -1.04 3.68
C ARG A 109 -15.68 -0.05 4.37
N PHE A 110 -15.91 1.07 3.70
CA PHE A 110 -16.81 2.14 4.12
C PHE A 110 -18.01 2.23 3.17
N VAL A 111 -19.20 2.43 3.73
CA VAL A 111 -20.40 2.76 2.95
C VAL A 111 -20.75 4.21 3.24
N ASP A 112 -20.65 5.07 2.24
CA ASP A 112 -20.95 6.49 2.41
C ASP A 112 -22.46 6.71 2.68
N PRO A 113 -22.83 7.27 3.84
CA PRO A 113 -24.24 7.52 4.16
C PRO A 113 -24.90 8.59 3.27
N VAL A 114 -24.10 9.35 2.50
CA VAL A 114 -24.61 10.42 1.63
C VAL A 114 -25.12 9.86 0.31
N ASP A 115 -24.36 8.95 -0.31
CA ASP A 115 -24.66 8.41 -1.65
C ASP A 115 -24.88 6.89 -1.67
N GLY A 116 -24.67 6.20 -0.54
CA GLY A 116 -24.77 4.76 -0.41
C GLY A 116 -23.69 3.95 -1.14
N GLN A 117 -22.66 4.63 -1.66
CA GLN A 117 -21.58 3.97 -2.40
C GLN A 117 -20.54 3.37 -1.45
N VAL A 118 -19.85 2.34 -1.95
CA VAL A 118 -18.79 1.64 -1.22
C VAL A 118 -17.43 2.20 -1.62
N TYR A 119 -16.61 2.48 -0.62
CA TYR A 119 -15.22 2.93 -0.77
C TYR A 119 -14.31 2.01 0.01
N LEU A 120 -13.24 1.52 -0.62
CA LEU A 120 -12.23 0.66 -0.03
C LEU A 120 -10.88 1.38 -0.02
N TYR A 121 -10.11 1.14 1.03
CA TYR A 121 -8.69 1.45 1.08
C TYR A 121 -7.95 0.44 1.96
N SER A 122 -6.71 0.18 1.63
CA SER A 122 -5.82 -0.64 2.46
C SER A 122 -5.05 0.20 3.47
N GLN A 123 -4.81 -0.37 4.65
CA GLN A 123 -3.87 0.14 5.66
C GLN A 123 -3.10 -1.05 6.21
N PHE A 124 -1.80 -1.08 5.95
CA PHE A 124 -0.97 -2.26 6.22
C PHE A 124 0.12 -2.04 7.26
N GLU A 125 0.39 -0.82 7.63
CA GLU A 125 1.35 -0.53 8.67
C GLU A 125 0.82 -1.03 10.03
N VAL A 126 1.56 -1.86 10.75
CA VAL A 126 2.85 -2.44 10.30
C VAL A 126 2.66 -3.85 9.73
N PRO A 127 1.87 -4.81 10.32
CA PRO A 127 1.83 -6.20 9.82
C PRO A 127 0.48 -6.59 9.22
N ASP A 128 -0.22 -5.72 8.51
CA ASP A 128 -1.62 -5.97 8.12
C ASP A 128 -1.85 -6.29 6.64
N ALA A 129 -0.80 -6.34 5.81
CA ALA A 129 -0.91 -6.88 4.45
C ALA A 129 -1.34 -8.36 4.46
N ARG A 130 -0.95 -9.10 5.46
CA ARG A 130 -1.36 -10.50 5.73
C ARG A 130 -2.86 -10.69 5.99
N LYS A 131 -3.61 -9.61 6.20
CA LYS A 131 -5.08 -9.62 6.30
C LYS A 131 -5.76 -9.54 4.93
N VAL A 132 -4.97 -9.34 3.84
CA VAL A 132 -5.47 -9.14 2.48
C VAL A 132 -4.93 -10.17 1.50
N TYR A 133 -3.66 -10.56 1.66
CA TYR A 133 -3.02 -11.61 0.86
C TYR A 133 -1.91 -12.30 1.65
N ALA A 134 -1.66 -13.57 1.35
CA ALA A 134 -0.57 -14.31 1.99
C ALA A 134 0.79 -13.73 1.60
N ASN A 135 1.68 -13.54 2.57
CA ASN A 135 2.99 -12.95 2.31
C ASN A 135 4.03 -13.31 3.39
N PHE A 136 5.26 -12.86 3.20
CA PHE A 136 6.26 -12.78 4.26
C PHE A 136 6.17 -11.38 4.89
N GLU A 137 5.39 -11.23 5.96
CA GLU A 137 5.12 -9.94 6.61
C GLU A 137 6.32 -9.44 7.41
N GLN A 138 7.29 -8.88 6.67
CA GLN A 138 8.58 -8.49 7.21
C GLN A 138 9.20 -7.39 6.33
N PRO A 139 9.68 -6.26 6.90
CA PRO A 139 10.03 -5.09 6.11
C PRO A 139 11.26 -5.28 5.22
N ASP A 140 12.23 -6.10 5.61
CA ASP A 140 13.48 -6.32 4.85
C ASP A 140 13.38 -7.47 3.82
N LEU A 141 12.27 -8.19 3.77
CA LEU A 141 11.96 -9.15 2.71
C LEU A 141 11.23 -8.45 1.54
N LYS A 142 11.88 -7.45 0.97
CA LYS A 142 11.35 -6.70 -0.17
C LYS A 142 11.22 -7.57 -1.42
N ALA A 143 10.16 -7.34 -2.19
CA ALA A 143 9.90 -8.02 -3.46
C ALA A 143 9.26 -7.06 -4.49
N GLN A 144 9.12 -7.52 -5.72
CA GLN A 144 8.25 -6.90 -6.71
C GLN A 144 6.82 -7.38 -6.50
N PHE A 145 5.85 -6.48 -6.60
CA PHE A 145 4.42 -6.79 -6.47
C PHE A 145 3.71 -6.46 -7.79
N THR A 146 2.91 -7.40 -8.27
CA THR A 146 2.03 -7.22 -9.42
C THR A 146 0.60 -7.48 -8.99
N PHE A 147 -0.25 -6.44 -9.03
CA PHE A 147 -1.66 -6.56 -8.69
C PHE A 147 -2.52 -6.73 -9.94
N THR A 148 -3.47 -7.66 -9.87
CA THR A 148 -4.60 -7.80 -10.79
C THR A 148 -5.87 -7.73 -9.98
N ILE A 149 -6.69 -6.69 -10.18
CA ILE A 149 -7.86 -6.43 -9.33
C ILE A 149 -9.11 -6.40 -10.18
N THR A 150 -10.05 -7.29 -9.88
CA THR A 150 -11.40 -7.28 -10.44
C THR A 150 -12.31 -6.46 -9.51
N ALA A 151 -12.97 -5.45 -10.07
CA ALA A 151 -13.82 -4.53 -9.31
C ALA A 151 -15.09 -4.18 -10.08
N PRO A 152 -16.16 -3.67 -9.42
CA PRO A 152 -17.34 -3.17 -10.08
C PRO A 152 -17.01 -2.13 -11.16
N LYS A 153 -17.75 -2.16 -12.27
CA LYS A 153 -17.47 -1.36 -13.48
C LYS A 153 -17.42 0.16 -13.25
N ASN A 154 -18.16 0.65 -12.26
CA ASN A 154 -18.23 2.06 -11.91
C ASN A 154 -17.15 2.49 -10.89
N TRP A 155 -16.26 1.59 -10.50
CA TRP A 155 -15.17 1.90 -9.57
C TRP A 155 -13.90 2.33 -10.31
N VAL A 156 -13.14 3.18 -9.67
CA VAL A 156 -11.74 3.45 -9.96
C VAL A 156 -10.91 2.60 -9.02
N VAL A 157 -9.86 1.98 -9.53
CA VAL A 157 -8.89 1.24 -8.71
C VAL A 157 -7.52 1.89 -8.85
N VAL A 158 -6.88 2.16 -7.71
CA VAL A 158 -5.56 2.76 -7.62
C VAL A 158 -4.68 1.87 -6.75
N SER A 159 -3.42 1.68 -7.17
CA SER A 159 -2.41 0.92 -6.44
C SER A 159 -1.05 1.62 -6.58
N ASN A 160 0.03 0.98 -6.21
CA ASN A 160 1.39 1.55 -6.18
C ASN A 160 1.92 1.99 -7.55
N THR A 161 1.53 1.29 -8.63
CA THR A 161 2.03 1.53 -9.99
C THR A 161 0.90 1.94 -10.94
N PRO A 162 1.21 2.46 -12.14
CA PRO A 162 0.20 2.67 -13.16
C PRO A 162 -0.48 1.36 -13.57
N ALA A 163 -1.78 1.43 -13.83
CA ALA A 163 -2.55 0.34 -14.45
C ALA A 163 -2.58 0.51 -15.97
N ALA A 164 -2.71 -0.63 -16.68
CA ALA A 164 -3.18 -0.63 -18.06
C ALA A 164 -4.65 -0.19 -18.12
N GLU A 165 -5.16 0.10 -19.32
CA GLU A 165 -6.59 0.34 -19.51
C GLU A 165 -7.39 -0.87 -19.01
N PRO A 166 -8.39 -0.68 -18.14
CA PRO A 166 -9.10 -1.81 -17.55
C PRO A 166 -9.94 -2.56 -18.58
N GLU A 167 -9.93 -3.88 -18.48
CA GLU A 167 -10.60 -4.79 -19.39
C GLU A 167 -11.93 -5.29 -18.82
N PRO A 168 -13.00 -5.45 -19.64
CA PRO A 168 -14.25 -6.01 -19.17
C PRO A 168 -14.11 -7.42 -18.59
N SER A 169 -14.77 -7.68 -17.47
CA SER A 169 -14.93 -9.00 -16.84
C SER A 169 -16.43 -9.26 -16.62
N GLY A 170 -17.08 -9.88 -17.58
CA GLY A 170 -18.54 -9.99 -17.60
C GLY A 170 -19.25 -8.67 -17.91
N GLU A 171 -20.48 -8.49 -17.41
CA GLU A 171 -21.31 -7.32 -17.71
C GLU A 171 -21.06 -6.16 -16.75
N ASP A 172 -20.74 -6.44 -15.49
CA ASP A 172 -20.75 -5.47 -14.39
C ASP A 172 -19.39 -5.23 -13.71
N ALA A 173 -18.31 -5.83 -14.23
CA ALA A 173 -16.97 -5.71 -13.64
C ALA A 173 -15.90 -5.35 -14.66
N LEU A 174 -14.79 -4.79 -14.16
CA LEU A 174 -13.55 -4.54 -14.89
C LEU A 174 -12.38 -5.18 -14.18
N VAL A 175 -11.39 -5.62 -14.95
CA VAL A 175 -10.10 -6.10 -14.44
C VAL A 175 -9.06 -5.01 -14.65
N TRP A 176 -8.43 -4.61 -13.57
CA TRP A 176 -7.33 -3.66 -13.50
C TRP A 176 -6.01 -4.41 -13.37
N ARG A 177 -5.10 -4.24 -14.34
CA ARG A 177 -3.76 -4.87 -14.32
C ARG A 177 -2.71 -3.81 -14.10
N PHE A 178 -2.04 -3.88 -12.97
CA PHE A 178 -0.99 -2.95 -12.59
C PHE A 178 0.38 -3.45 -13.07
N GLN A 179 1.26 -2.52 -13.38
CA GLN A 179 2.65 -2.84 -13.68
C GLN A 179 3.36 -3.37 -12.42
N PRO A 180 4.40 -4.21 -12.56
CA PRO A 180 5.20 -4.64 -11.42
C PRO A 180 5.80 -3.43 -10.70
N THR A 181 5.80 -3.45 -9.37
CA THR A 181 6.48 -2.43 -8.57
C THR A 181 8.00 -2.57 -8.68
N GLN A 182 8.75 -1.58 -8.22
CA GLN A 182 10.11 -1.80 -7.78
C GLN A 182 10.09 -2.74 -6.55
N ARG A 183 11.27 -3.11 -6.05
CA ARG A 183 11.34 -3.91 -4.82
C ARG A 183 10.98 -3.06 -3.61
N ILE A 184 9.81 -3.31 -3.05
CA ILE A 184 9.26 -2.62 -1.88
C ILE A 184 8.90 -3.61 -0.77
N SER A 185 8.63 -3.10 0.42
CA SER A 185 8.13 -3.89 1.55
C SER A 185 6.63 -4.14 1.43
N THR A 186 6.12 -5.19 2.09
CA THR A 186 4.69 -5.53 2.11
C THR A 186 3.84 -4.40 2.68
N TYR A 187 4.31 -3.73 3.74
CA TYR A 187 3.54 -2.75 4.50
C TYR A 187 3.22 -1.45 3.73
N ILE A 188 3.97 -1.15 2.66
CA ILE A 188 3.74 0.02 1.78
C ILE A 188 3.08 -0.32 0.45
N THR A 189 2.56 -1.54 0.29
CA THR A 189 1.67 -1.88 -0.82
C THR A 189 0.28 -1.30 -0.57
N ALA A 190 -0.43 -0.91 -1.63
CA ALA A 190 -1.70 -0.22 -1.49
C ALA A 190 -2.75 -0.71 -2.48
N ILE A 191 -3.99 -0.72 -2.00
CA ILE A 191 -5.20 -0.97 -2.80
C ILE A 191 -6.24 0.05 -2.36
N VAL A 192 -6.68 0.90 -3.29
CA VAL A 192 -7.79 1.82 -3.09
C VAL A 192 -8.80 1.60 -4.21
N ALA A 193 -10.05 1.36 -3.88
CA ALA A 193 -11.08 1.05 -4.87
C ALA A 193 -12.44 1.62 -4.47
N GLY A 194 -13.18 2.13 -5.44
CA GLY A 194 -14.50 2.72 -5.23
C GLY A 194 -14.80 3.79 -6.28
N PRO A 195 -15.95 4.44 -6.22
CA PRO A 195 -16.31 5.52 -7.13
C PRO A 195 -15.63 6.85 -6.72
N TYR A 196 -14.32 6.79 -6.53
CA TYR A 196 -13.51 7.98 -6.23
C TYR A 196 -13.50 8.97 -7.38
N VAL A 197 -13.58 10.26 -7.06
CA VAL A 197 -13.38 11.34 -8.01
C VAL A 197 -11.92 11.78 -7.94
N GLY A 198 -11.25 11.84 -9.08
CA GLY A 198 -9.84 12.16 -9.17
C GLY A 198 -9.52 13.33 -10.09
N TYR A 199 -8.53 14.12 -9.71
CA TYR A 199 -7.90 15.15 -10.52
C TYR A 199 -6.50 14.69 -10.87
N ARG A 200 -6.04 15.07 -12.08
CA ARG A 200 -4.75 14.65 -12.60
C ARG A 200 -3.86 15.84 -12.89
N SER A 201 -2.57 15.66 -12.69
CA SER A 201 -1.53 16.61 -13.03
C SER A 201 -0.23 15.85 -13.32
N GLU A 202 0.86 16.57 -13.48
CA GLU A 202 2.19 15.99 -13.67
C GLU A 202 3.27 16.97 -13.20
N LEU A 203 4.48 16.45 -13.03
CA LEU A 203 5.70 17.22 -12.83
C LEU A 203 6.87 16.55 -13.58
N THR A 204 7.96 17.28 -13.75
CA THR A 204 9.21 16.73 -14.28
C THR A 204 10.20 16.56 -13.15
N SER A 205 10.65 15.32 -12.93
CA SER A 205 11.69 14.97 -11.96
C SER A 205 13.07 15.45 -12.45
N THR A 206 14.03 15.55 -11.53
CA THR A 206 15.41 15.99 -11.84
C THR A 206 16.15 15.09 -12.82
N ASP A 207 15.72 13.85 -12.99
CA ASP A 207 16.25 12.92 -14.01
C ASP A 207 15.57 13.05 -15.38
N GLY A 208 14.64 14.00 -15.54
CA GLY A 208 13.92 14.29 -16.77
C GLY A 208 12.67 13.45 -17.01
N ARG A 209 12.32 12.49 -16.13
CA ARG A 209 11.06 11.74 -16.23
C ARG A 209 9.87 12.63 -15.91
N THR A 210 8.79 12.45 -16.65
CA THR A 210 7.48 12.97 -16.26
C THR A 210 6.85 12.04 -15.23
N ILE A 211 6.51 12.58 -14.07
CA ILE A 211 5.84 11.85 -12.99
C ILE A 211 4.37 12.24 -12.98
N PRO A 212 3.44 11.32 -13.31
CA PRO A 212 2.01 11.57 -13.18
C PRO A 212 1.62 11.77 -11.71
N LEU A 213 0.76 12.75 -11.47
CA LEU A 213 0.19 13.07 -10.17
C LEU A 213 -1.32 12.83 -10.20
N GLY A 214 -1.86 12.28 -9.12
CA GLY A 214 -3.29 12.16 -8.89
C GLY A 214 -3.69 12.65 -7.50
N VAL A 215 -4.86 13.25 -7.39
CA VAL A 215 -5.48 13.61 -6.10
C VAL A 215 -6.93 13.17 -6.13
N TYR A 216 -7.36 12.39 -5.15
CA TYR A 216 -8.67 11.74 -5.14
C TYR A 216 -9.38 11.91 -3.80
N CYS A 217 -10.71 11.94 -3.84
CA CYS A 217 -11.56 11.77 -2.68
C CYS A 217 -12.87 11.04 -3.06
N ARG A 218 -13.67 10.65 -2.08
CA ARG A 218 -15.01 10.12 -2.35
C ARG A 218 -15.90 11.17 -3.01
N ALA A 219 -16.85 10.73 -3.84
CA ALA A 219 -17.66 11.60 -4.69
C ALA A 219 -18.41 12.69 -3.91
N SER A 220 -18.93 12.38 -2.73
CA SER A 220 -19.64 13.34 -1.87
C SER A 220 -18.77 14.47 -1.29
N LEU A 221 -17.44 14.40 -1.43
CA LEU A 221 -16.50 15.45 -1.02
C LEU A 221 -15.83 16.19 -2.19
N ALA A 222 -16.08 15.78 -3.44
CA ALA A 222 -15.35 16.26 -4.61
C ALA A 222 -15.36 17.80 -4.77
N GLU A 223 -16.48 18.48 -4.45
CA GLU A 223 -16.60 19.93 -4.51
C GLU A 223 -15.69 20.67 -3.53
N HIS A 224 -15.20 19.99 -2.50
CA HIS A 224 -14.36 20.54 -1.45
C HIS A 224 -12.87 20.20 -1.61
N LEU A 225 -12.53 19.39 -2.61
CA LEU A 225 -11.16 18.95 -2.83
C LEU A 225 -10.33 20.05 -3.49
N ASP A 226 -9.39 20.60 -2.75
CA ASP A 226 -8.48 21.68 -3.13
C ASP A 226 -7.28 21.12 -3.93
N ALA A 227 -7.56 20.45 -5.06
CA ALA A 227 -6.58 19.66 -5.79
C ALA A 227 -5.40 20.50 -6.30
N GLU A 228 -5.64 21.71 -6.79
CA GLU A 228 -4.57 22.59 -7.33
C GLU A 228 -3.57 23.00 -6.25
N TYR A 229 -4.05 23.31 -5.04
CA TYR A 229 -3.18 23.64 -3.93
C TYR A 229 -2.34 22.41 -3.49
N ILE A 230 -2.97 21.22 -3.43
CA ILE A 230 -2.28 19.98 -3.11
C ILE A 230 -1.19 19.67 -4.14
N PHE A 231 -1.47 19.84 -5.42
CA PHE A 231 -0.48 19.70 -6.49
C PHE A 231 0.67 20.72 -6.38
N ASP A 232 0.37 21.96 -6.01
CA ASP A 232 1.40 23.00 -5.83
C ASP A 232 2.36 22.62 -4.69
N ILE A 233 1.84 22.25 -3.53
CA ILE A 233 2.64 21.76 -2.39
C ILE A 233 3.46 20.53 -2.77
N THR A 234 2.86 19.60 -3.49
CA THR A 234 3.53 18.37 -3.97
C THR A 234 4.73 18.73 -4.86
N ARG A 235 4.56 19.62 -5.84
CA ARG A 235 5.65 20.06 -6.72
C ARG A 235 6.78 20.75 -5.95
N LYS A 236 6.43 21.59 -4.98
CA LYS A 236 7.41 22.25 -4.10
C LYS A 236 8.21 21.22 -3.29
N GLY A 237 7.51 20.21 -2.73
CA GLY A 237 8.14 19.11 -2.02
C GLY A 237 9.08 18.28 -2.89
N PHE A 238 8.66 17.89 -4.11
CA PHE A 238 9.52 17.17 -5.05
C PHE A 238 10.79 17.95 -5.36
N ALA A 239 10.68 19.23 -5.74
CA ALA A 239 11.83 20.07 -6.03
C ALA A 239 12.79 20.19 -4.84
N PHE A 240 12.25 20.30 -3.62
CA PHE A 240 13.03 20.38 -2.40
C PHE A 240 13.74 19.05 -2.10
N PHE A 241 13.01 17.94 -2.03
CA PHE A 241 13.58 16.65 -1.62
C PHE A 241 14.56 16.07 -2.64
N GLU A 242 14.27 16.14 -3.94
CA GLU A 242 15.20 15.68 -4.97
C GLU A 242 16.54 16.46 -4.91
N LYS A 243 16.49 17.75 -4.60
CA LYS A 243 17.68 18.58 -4.41
C LYS A 243 18.42 18.22 -3.13
N GLU A 244 17.72 18.16 -1.98
CA GLU A 244 18.35 17.92 -0.68
C GLU A 244 18.91 16.51 -0.55
N PHE A 245 18.22 15.50 -1.09
CA PHE A 245 18.69 14.11 -1.09
C PHE A 245 19.68 13.82 -2.23
N ASN A 246 19.77 14.71 -3.22
CA ASN A 246 20.54 14.52 -4.44
C ASN A 246 20.20 13.18 -5.12
N TRP A 247 18.93 12.83 -5.13
CA TRP A 247 18.40 11.59 -5.67
C TRP A 247 17.01 11.82 -6.29
N PRO A 248 16.79 11.46 -7.58
CA PRO A 248 15.50 11.64 -8.22
C PRO A 248 14.42 10.79 -7.53
N TYR A 249 13.15 11.17 -7.72
CA TYR A 249 12.02 10.41 -7.20
C TYR A 249 12.09 8.94 -7.64
N PRO A 250 11.98 7.97 -6.70
CA PRO A 250 12.28 6.58 -7.03
C PRO A 250 11.16 5.84 -7.75
N PHE A 251 9.91 6.31 -7.73
CA PHE A 251 8.76 5.59 -8.27
C PHE A 251 8.25 6.19 -9.58
N GLU A 252 7.17 5.60 -10.17
CA GLU A 252 6.70 5.96 -11.51
C GLU A 252 5.58 6.98 -11.52
N LYS A 253 4.83 7.11 -10.43
CA LYS A 253 3.72 8.04 -10.24
C LYS A 253 3.62 8.45 -8.78
N TYR A 254 2.80 9.48 -8.48
CA TYR A 254 2.50 9.88 -7.12
C TYR A 254 1.03 10.26 -7.00
N ASP A 255 0.22 9.35 -6.49
CA ASP A 255 -1.20 9.56 -6.21
C ASP A 255 -1.42 9.80 -4.72
N GLN A 256 -2.33 10.71 -4.38
CA GLN A 256 -2.76 11.06 -3.03
C GLN A 256 -4.27 10.85 -2.92
N LEU A 257 -4.71 10.00 -2.00
CA LEU A 257 -6.11 9.61 -1.87
C LEU A 257 -6.62 9.96 -0.47
N PHE A 258 -7.60 10.85 -0.40
CA PHE A 258 -8.25 11.23 0.85
C PHE A 258 -9.37 10.24 1.14
N VAL A 259 -9.14 9.36 2.12
CA VAL A 259 -9.98 8.20 2.39
C VAL A 259 -10.81 8.35 3.67
N PRO A 260 -12.00 7.74 3.71
CA PRO A 260 -12.92 7.86 4.85
C PRO A 260 -12.45 7.04 6.05
N GLU A 261 -12.80 7.47 7.26
CA GLU A 261 -12.56 6.76 8.53
C GLU A 261 -11.08 6.36 8.76
N PHE A 262 -10.14 7.14 8.23
CA PHE A 262 -8.73 6.86 8.37
C PHE A 262 -8.24 7.20 9.79
N ASN A 263 -7.60 6.24 10.47
CA ASN A 263 -7.23 6.34 11.89
C ASN A 263 -5.96 7.17 12.14
N ALA A 264 -5.16 7.43 11.11
CA ALA A 264 -3.95 8.24 11.16
C ALA A 264 -4.10 9.54 10.34
N GLY A 265 -3.06 10.35 10.28
CA GLY A 265 -3.00 11.52 9.42
C GLY A 265 -2.89 11.13 7.95
N ALA A 266 -1.93 10.25 7.65
CA ALA A 266 -1.71 9.69 6.33
C ALA A 266 -0.88 8.40 6.42
N MET A 267 -0.51 7.82 5.28
CA MET A 267 0.30 6.63 5.13
C MET A 267 1.10 6.68 3.81
N GLU A 268 2.37 6.39 3.91
CA GLU A 268 3.38 6.51 2.87
C GLU A 268 3.39 5.39 1.83
N ASN A 269 2.29 4.73 1.52
CA ASN A 269 2.29 3.69 0.50
C ASN A 269 2.98 4.15 -0.79
N ALA A 270 3.97 3.41 -1.26
CA ALA A 270 4.83 3.80 -2.37
C ALA A 270 4.03 4.22 -3.62
N GLY A 271 4.11 5.49 -4.01
CA GLY A 271 3.39 6.04 -5.15
C GLY A 271 1.86 6.11 -5.03
N CYS A 272 1.29 5.76 -3.86
CA CYS A 272 -0.17 5.69 -3.61
C CYS A 272 -0.50 6.08 -2.17
N VAL A 273 -0.18 7.32 -1.79
CA VAL A 273 -0.33 7.84 -0.43
C VAL A 273 -1.81 7.98 -0.07
N THR A 274 -2.19 7.46 1.11
CA THR A 274 -3.52 7.65 1.66
C THR A 274 -3.50 8.71 2.76
N HIS A 275 -4.46 9.63 2.73
CA HIS A 275 -4.64 10.69 3.73
C HIS A 275 -6.01 10.60 4.38
N THR A 276 -6.11 11.06 5.62
CA THR A 276 -7.44 11.25 6.21
C THR A 276 -8.24 12.29 5.44
N GLU A 277 -9.51 11.99 5.15
CA GLU A 277 -10.41 12.97 4.51
C GLU A 277 -10.72 14.20 5.37
N ALA A 278 -10.29 14.24 6.63
CA ALA A 278 -10.34 15.43 7.47
C ALA A 278 -9.56 16.61 6.87
N TYR A 279 -8.61 16.35 5.98
CA TYR A 279 -7.87 17.35 5.22
C TYR A 279 -8.61 17.87 3.97
N VAL A 280 -9.76 17.33 3.61
CA VAL A 280 -10.70 17.90 2.63
C VAL A 280 -11.60 18.87 3.36
N PHE A 281 -11.25 20.16 3.34
CA PHE A 281 -11.93 21.16 4.16
C PHE A 281 -13.27 21.61 3.56
N ARG A 282 -14.37 21.26 4.21
CA ARG A 282 -15.73 21.61 3.77
C ARG A 282 -16.12 23.06 4.10
N SER A 283 -15.29 23.77 4.88
CA SER A 283 -15.51 25.16 5.30
C SER A 283 -14.16 25.82 5.58
N LYS A 284 -14.19 27.13 5.86
CA LYS A 284 -12.98 27.86 6.26
C LYS A 284 -12.44 27.28 7.58
N VAL A 285 -11.19 26.88 7.58
CA VAL A 285 -10.45 26.37 8.75
C VAL A 285 -9.36 27.34 9.19
N PRO A 286 -8.87 27.27 10.44
CA PRO A 286 -7.70 28.02 10.91
C PRO A 286 -6.45 27.68 10.08
N ASP A 287 -5.51 28.63 10.01
CA ASP A 287 -4.27 28.46 9.27
C ASP A 287 -3.43 27.27 9.81
N ALA A 288 -3.42 27.04 11.12
CA ALA A 288 -2.77 25.87 11.72
C ALA A 288 -3.25 24.52 11.16
N MET A 289 -4.53 24.41 10.76
CA MET A 289 -5.02 23.17 10.11
C MET A 289 -4.56 23.07 8.64
N ARG A 290 -4.46 24.20 7.96
CA ARG A 290 -3.93 24.26 6.59
C ARG A 290 -2.45 23.90 6.56
N GLU A 291 -1.68 24.50 7.46
CA GLU A 291 -0.27 24.19 7.68
C GLU A 291 -0.07 22.71 8.02
N ARG A 292 -0.86 22.14 8.95
CA ARG A 292 -0.78 20.73 9.28
C ARG A 292 -1.01 19.82 8.08
N ARG A 293 -1.93 20.16 7.17
CA ARG A 293 -2.11 19.44 5.90
C ARG A 293 -0.85 19.53 5.04
N VAL A 294 -0.22 20.69 4.94
CA VAL A 294 1.02 20.89 4.19
C VAL A 294 2.15 20.02 4.76
N VAL A 295 2.37 20.10 6.08
CA VAL A 295 3.36 19.27 6.78
C VAL A 295 3.12 17.79 6.50
N THR A 296 1.86 17.32 6.58
CA THR A 296 1.52 15.92 6.32
C THR A 296 1.80 15.52 4.87
N ILE A 297 1.40 16.33 3.87
CA ILE A 297 1.71 16.05 2.46
C ILE A 297 3.23 15.90 2.25
N LEU A 298 4.03 16.78 2.85
CA LEU A 298 5.49 16.75 2.74
C LEU A 298 6.12 15.60 3.55
N HIS A 299 5.51 15.20 4.67
CA HIS A 299 5.91 14.05 5.46
C HIS A 299 5.81 12.75 4.64
N GLU A 300 4.65 12.49 4.06
CA GLU A 300 4.43 11.31 3.23
C GLU A 300 5.31 11.31 1.97
N LEU A 301 5.58 12.49 1.42
CA LEU A 301 6.48 12.59 0.28
C LEU A 301 7.93 12.29 0.66
N ALA A 302 8.40 12.71 1.83
CA ALA A 302 9.76 12.41 2.30
C ALA A 302 9.99 10.91 2.50
N HIS A 303 8.94 10.18 2.91
CA HIS A 303 8.99 8.74 3.06
C HIS A 303 9.30 7.99 1.76
N MET A 304 9.02 8.53 0.59
CA MET A 304 9.34 7.89 -0.68
C MET A 304 10.85 7.56 -0.79
N TRP A 305 11.71 8.34 -0.14
CA TRP A 305 13.14 8.05 0.00
C TRP A 305 13.47 7.32 1.31
N PHE A 306 12.87 7.74 2.44
CA PHE A 306 13.12 7.18 3.77
C PHE A 306 11.90 6.45 4.32
N GLY A 307 11.90 5.17 4.24
CA GLY A 307 10.81 4.24 4.48
C GLY A 307 10.65 3.32 3.28
N ASP A 308 10.46 3.88 2.11
CA ASP A 308 10.14 3.16 0.89
C ASP A 308 11.39 2.72 0.12
N LEU A 309 12.22 3.67 -0.35
CA LEU A 309 13.47 3.33 -1.04
C LEU A 309 14.48 2.71 -0.06
N VAL A 310 14.73 3.39 1.06
CA VAL A 310 15.58 2.92 2.15
C VAL A 310 14.69 2.53 3.32
N THR A 311 14.72 1.25 3.72
CA THR A 311 13.77 0.68 4.70
C THR A 311 14.53 0.03 5.86
N MET A 312 13.95 0.09 7.07
CA MET A 312 14.46 -0.59 8.26
C MET A 312 14.51 -2.11 8.05
N LYS A 313 15.40 -2.77 8.75
CA LYS A 313 15.47 -4.25 8.77
C LYS A 313 14.38 -4.87 9.62
N TRP A 314 13.97 -4.18 10.67
CA TRP A 314 12.94 -4.65 11.60
C TRP A 314 12.21 -3.45 12.23
N TRP A 315 11.03 -3.69 12.76
CA TRP A 315 10.14 -2.68 13.31
C TRP A 315 10.72 -1.88 14.50
N ASP A 316 11.77 -2.37 15.17
CA ASP A 316 12.48 -1.66 16.24
C ASP A 316 13.03 -0.30 15.76
N ASP A 317 13.36 -0.19 14.46
CA ASP A 317 13.95 0.98 13.84
C ASP A 317 12.94 1.80 13.02
N LEU A 318 11.65 1.51 13.13
CA LEU A 318 10.57 2.26 12.45
C LEU A 318 10.64 3.77 12.79
N TRP A 319 10.98 4.09 14.02
CA TRP A 319 11.12 5.46 14.50
C TRP A 319 12.15 6.29 13.71
N LEU A 320 13.20 5.68 13.15
CA LEU A 320 14.18 6.38 12.31
C LEU A 320 13.56 6.91 11.02
N ASN A 321 12.72 6.09 10.40
CA ASN A 321 11.94 6.46 9.25
C ASN A 321 11.01 7.64 9.57
N GLU A 322 10.16 7.48 10.58
CA GLU A 322 9.19 8.47 11.02
C GLU A 322 9.82 9.79 11.47
N SER A 323 10.84 9.71 12.34
CA SER A 323 11.50 10.90 12.86
C SER A 323 12.24 11.68 11.78
N PHE A 324 12.80 10.98 10.79
CA PHE A 324 13.47 11.63 9.67
C PHE A 324 12.46 12.32 8.74
N ALA A 325 11.35 11.66 8.42
CA ALA A 325 10.27 12.25 7.63
C ALA A 325 9.65 13.47 8.32
N GLU A 326 9.41 13.41 9.63
CA GLU A 326 8.92 14.56 10.41
C GLU A 326 9.90 15.74 10.40
N PHE A 327 11.20 15.50 10.55
CA PHE A 327 12.22 16.53 10.43
C PHE A 327 12.24 17.15 9.03
N MET A 328 12.26 16.33 8.00
CA MET A 328 12.37 16.77 6.61
C MET A 328 11.11 17.48 6.13
N SER A 329 9.92 17.06 6.57
CA SER A 329 8.67 17.72 6.24
C SER A 329 8.59 19.11 6.86
N THR A 330 9.02 19.25 8.13
CA THR A 330 9.07 20.55 8.81
C THR A 330 10.05 21.48 8.11
N LEU A 331 11.23 21.01 7.76
CA LEU A 331 12.24 21.78 7.02
C LEU A 331 11.71 22.21 5.63
N ALA A 332 11.11 21.29 4.87
CA ALA A 332 10.54 21.58 3.56
C ALA A 332 9.36 22.58 3.67
N THR A 333 8.54 22.46 4.70
CA THR A 333 7.44 23.42 4.96
C THR A 333 8.00 24.83 5.13
N ALA A 334 9.04 24.99 5.94
CA ALA A 334 9.66 26.28 6.22
C ALA A 334 10.43 26.87 5.02
N GLU A 335 11.14 26.04 4.24
CA GLU A 335 12.03 26.53 3.20
C GLU A 335 11.42 26.56 1.80
N ALA A 336 10.43 25.72 1.51
CA ALA A 336 9.85 25.57 0.18
C ALA A 336 8.42 26.10 0.04
N THR A 337 7.75 26.46 1.14
CA THR A 337 6.35 26.90 1.11
C THR A 337 6.18 28.31 1.73
N GLU A 338 4.94 28.79 1.75
CA GLU A 338 4.56 30.04 2.42
C GLU A 338 4.46 29.93 3.96
N TRP A 339 4.56 28.73 4.50
CA TRP A 339 4.46 28.43 5.94
C TRP A 339 5.85 28.47 6.58
N THR A 340 6.26 29.61 7.08
CA THR A 340 7.64 29.87 7.53
C THR A 340 7.79 30.03 9.03
N GLU A 341 6.71 29.87 9.83
CA GLU A 341 6.72 30.09 11.29
C GLU A 341 6.57 28.77 12.07
#